data_5ee1bb2af2c6250631786cd0217bce63
#
_entry.id   5ee1bb2af2c6250631786cd0217bce63
#
_cell.length_a   1.000
_cell.length_b   1.000
_cell.length_c   1.000
_cell.angle_alpha   90.00
_cell.angle_beta   90.00
_cell.angle_gamma   90.00
#
_symmetry.space_group_name_H-M   'P 1'
#
loop_
_entity.id
_entity.type
_entity.pdbx_description
1 polymer ?
#
loop_
_entity_poly.entity_id
_entity_poly.type
_entity_poly.pdbx_seq_one_letter_code
_entity_poly.pdbx_strand_id
1 'polypeptide(L)'
;QQLGLLQPGQMQQYQHCMGHQSQQMLDRCCPGAIPQPEIGLSGAPAGKGLQKDPAGWPQGSVRTAGGYTVVPEGNTSWKVFGPDQKPGDKPNTHVHGDPHVDQKDGTRWDFTKNSDFVLPDGTRINCKTSSEKGYSVSTGLEITNGADRVSISGVDGRPKVSDITHDGYEWRAQHLAENPNRDTFRMGGNGAEWFLERGGENMGKITGAHMDSKTGAYVQHTDGQNYHIDPNLRPPF
;
A
#
# COMPACT_ATOMS: atom_id res chain seq x y z
N GLN A 1 15.76 24.40 9.72
CA GLN A 1 16.93 23.54 9.47
C GLN A 1 16.83 23.02 8.04
N GLN A 2 17.78 23.42 7.17
CA GLN A 2 17.84 23.04 5.77
C GLN A 2 18.18 21.54 5.68
N LEU A 3 17.31 20.76 5.06
CA LEU A 3 17.61 19.41 4.58
C LEU A 3 18.62 19.55 3.44
N GLY A 4 19.87 19.18 3.71
CA GLY A 4 20.95 19.21 2.71
C GLY A 4 20.67 18.19 1.61
N LEU A 5 20.48 18.67 0.39
CA LEU A 5 20.50 17.86 -0.83
C LEU A 5 21.88 17.19 -0.97
N LEU A 6 21.91 15.87 -1.12
CA LEU A 6 23.13 15.12 -1.39
C LEU A 6 23.77 15.61 -2.70
N GLN A 7 25.09 15.85 -2.65
CA GLN A 7 25.86 16.24 -3.83
C GLN A 7 25.93 15.08 -4.85
N PRO A 8 26.04 15.35 -6.15
CA PRO A 8 26.03 14.31 -7.20
C PRO A 8 27.08 13.18 -7.01
N GLY A 9 28.23 13.47 -6.40
CA GLY A 9 29.23 12.45 -6.08
C GLY A 9 28.84 11.51 -4.93
N GLN A 10 27.98 11.94 -4.03
CA GLN A 10 27.45 11.10 -2.95
C GLN A 10 26.39 10.12 -3.45
N MET A 11 25.63 10.49 -4.48
CA MET A 11 24.66 9.60 -5.12
C MET A 11 25.33 8.41 -5.84
N GLN A 12 26.47 8.63 -6.50
CA GLN A 12 27.22 7.55 -7.15
C GLN A 12 27.82 6.56 -6.15
N GLN A 13 28.32 7.04 -5.00
CA GLN A 13 28.78 6.16 -3.92
C GLN A 13 27.63 5.35 -3.29
N TYR A 14 26.47 5.96 -3.17
CA TYR A 14 25.27 5.29 -2.64
C TYR A 14 24.81 4.13 -3.54
N GLN A 15 24.85 4.32 -4.86
CA GLN A 15 24.53 3.28 -5.84
C GLN A 15 25.53 2.12 -5.83
N HIS A 16 26.81 2.41 -5.56
CA HIS A 16 27.84 1.37 -5.51
C HIS A 16 27.75 0.52 -4.23
N CYS A 17 27.34 1.10 -3.11
CA CYS A 17 27.16 0.39 -1.83
C CYS A 17 25.92 -0.51 -1.79
N MET A 18 24.88 -0.18 -2.56
CA MET A 18 23.62 -0.94 -2.57
C MET A 18 23.71 -2.29 -3.28
N GLY A 19 24.80 -2.55 -4.02
CA GLY A 19 25.05 -3.83 -4.71
C GLY A 19 25.63 -4.96 -3.84
N HIS A 20 25.91 -4.74 -2.56
CA HIS A 20 26.54 -5.73 -1.70
C HIS A 20 25.74 -6.03 -0.43
N GLN A 21 25.30 -7.26 -0.34
CA GLN A 21 24.45 -7.81 0.71
C GLN A 21 25.21 -8.08 2.01
N SER A 22 25.37 -7.12 2.90
CA SER A 22 25.36 -7.31 4.36
C SER A 22 25.48 -5.99 5.12
N GLN A 23 24.73 -5.90 6.23
CA GLN A 23 24.73 -4.75 7.15
C GLN A 23 26.17 -4.36 7.60
N GLN A 24 27.05 -5.32 7.78
CA GLN A 24 28.44 -5.11 8.20
C GLN A 24 29.33 -4.44 7.14
N MET A 25 28.95 -4.48 5.87
CA MET A 25 29.68 -3.77 4.81
C MET A 25 29.24 -2.31 4.66
N LEU A 26 27.98 -2.00 4.96
CA LEU A 26 27.46 -0.63 4.93
C LEU A 26 28.17 0.27 5.94
N ASP A 27 28.46 -0.24 7.14
CA ASP A 27 29.17 0.50 8.19
C ASP A 27 30.66 0.81 7.82
N ARG A 28 31.26 0.01 6.95
CA ARG A 28 32.64 0.19 6.49
C ARG A 28 32.78 1.13 5.30
N CYS A 29 31.80 1.16 4.41
CA CYS A 29 31.88 1.92 3.16
C CYS A 29 31.34 3.35 3.27
N CYS A 30 30.51 3.65 4.25
CA CYS A 30 29.87 4.96 4.43
C CYS A 30 29.92 5.42 5.90
N PRO A 31 31.10 5.75 6.46
CA PRO A 31 31.18 6.31 7.80
C PRO A 31 30.50 7.69 7.81
N GLY A 32 29.36 7.80 8.46
CA GLY A 32 28.53 9.01 8.51
C GLY A 32 27.22 8.92 7.74
N ALA A 33 26.84 7.75 7.23
CA ALA A 33 25.47 7.52 6.78
C ALA A 33 24.53 7.76 7.97
N ILE A 34 23.62 8.71 7.82
CA ILE A 34 22.59 8.99 8.82
C ILE A 34 21.85 7.68 9.06
N PRO A 35 21.76 7.17 10.31
CA PRO A 35 20.95 6.00 10.58
C PRO A 35 19.55 6.28 10.01
N GLN A 36 19.09 5.45 9.10
CA GLN A 36 17.68 5.46 8.71
C GLN A 36 16.90 5.35 10.02
N PRO A 37 15.93 6.23 10.31
CA PRO A 37 15.09 6.02 11.45
C PRO A 37 14.51 4.61 11.28
N GLU A 38 14.91 3.70 12.13
CA GLU A 38 14.23 2.44 12.29
C GLU A 38 12.82 2.82 12.70
N ILE A 39 11.92 2.92 11.72
CA ILE A 39 10.48 2.97 12.00
C ILE A 39 10.24 1.65 12.69
N GLY A 40 10.11 1.73 14.01
CA GLY A 40 10.01 0.59 14.89
C GLY A 40 8.90 -0.37 14.42
N LEU A 41 9.29 -1.35 13.63
CA LEU A 41 8.51 -2.55 13.37
C LEU A 41 8.66 -3.45 14.59
N SER A 42 8.13 -3.00 15.72
CA SER A 42 8.01 -3.85 16.90
C SER A 42 6.97 -4.91 16.59
N GLY A 43 7.42 -6.13 16.27
CA GLY A 43 6.63 -7.32 16.39
C GLY A 43 6.37 -8.18 15.17
N ALA A 44 6.87 -7.85 13.96
CA ALA A 44 6.81 -8.83 12.87
C ALA A 44 7.95 -9.85 13.03
N PRO A 45 7.68 -11.16 13.13
CA PRO A 45 8.75 -12.15 13.11
C PRO A 45 9.51 -12.01 11.80
N ALA A 46 10.85 -11.98 11.87
CA ALA A 46 11.74 -12.10 10.74
C ALA A 46 11.52 -13.47 10.09
N GLY A 47 10.55 -13.59 9.21
CA GLY A 47 10.23 -14.86 8.64
C GLY A 47 9.27 -14.76 7.46
N LYS A 48 9.78 -15.11 6.31
CA LYS A 48 9.05 -15.36 5.07
C LYS A 48 8.37 -14.09 4.54
N GLY A 49 9.02 -13.44 3.60
CA GLY A 49 8.46 -12.37 2.78
C GLY A 49 7.10 -12.70 2.15
N LEU A 50 6.86 -12.25 0.94
CA LEU A 50 5.62 -12.54 0.23
C LEU A 50 5.53 -14.04 -0.15
N GLN A 51 4.33 -14.60 -0.10
CA GLN A 51 4.01 -15.96 -0.55
C GLN A 51 2.90 -15.89 -1.60
N LYS A 52 3.15 -16.47 -2.78
CA LYS A 52 2.13 -16.66 -3.81
C LYS A 52 1.30 -17.91 -3.55
N ASP A 53 0.05 -17.87 -3.96
CA ASP A 53 -0.88 -19.00 -3.94
C ASP A 53 -0.90 -19.74 -2.59
N PRO A 54 -1.12 -19.03 -1.47
CA PRO A 54 -1.14 -19.67 -0.16
C PRO A 54 -2.25 -20.72 -0.08
N ALA A 55 -1.95 -21.85 0.55
CA ALA A 55 -2.88 -22.99 0.62
C ALA A 55 -4.25 -22.58 1.18
N GLY A 56 -5.32 -23.03 0.53
CA GLY A 56 -6.70 -22.75 0.90
C GLY A 56 -7.25 -21.41 0.38
N TRP A 57 -6.42 -20.59 -0.28
CA TRP A 57 -6.85 -19.32 -0.88
C TRP A 57 -7.04 -19.45 -2.40
N PRO A 58 -7.82 -18.55 -3.03
CA PRO A 58 -7.94 -18.52 -4.50
C PRO A 58 -6.56 -18.39 -5.16
N GLN A 59 -6.41 -19.01 -6.33
CA GLN A 59 -5.20 -18.86 -7.14
C GLN A 59 -4.95 -17.38 -7.47
N GLY A 60 -3.69 -16.95 -7.41
CA GLY A 60 -3.30 -15.56 -7.60
C GLY A 60 -3.32 -14.74 -6.30
N SER A 61 -3.70 -15.32 -5.17
CA SER A 61 -3.59 -14.66 -3.89
C SER A 61 -2.13 -14.49 -3.47
N VAL A 62 -1.85 -13.41 -2.73
CA VAL A 62 -0.53 -13.10 -2.19
C VAL A 62 -0.64 -12.92 -0.68
N ARG A 63 0.09 -13.74 0.09
CA ARG A 63 0.15 -13.64 1.54
C ARG A 63 1.40 -12.89 1.97
N THR A 64 1.25 -11.98 2.93
CA THR A 64 2.34 -11.17 3.48
C THR A 64 3.00 -11.84 4.68
N ALA A 65 4.17 -11.35 5.08
CA ALA A 65 4.89 -11.84 6.25
C ALA A 65 4.06 -11.75 7.55
N GLY A 66 3.25 -10.70 7.70
CA GLY A 66 2.33 -10.51 8.83
C GLY A 66 1.03 -11.31 8.72
N GLY A 67 0.89 -12.15 7.68
CA GLY A 67 -0.26 -13.05 7.52
C GLY A 67 -1.47 -12.42 6.80
N TYR A 68 -1.41 -11.18 6.36
CA TYR A 68 -2.45 -10.59 5.53
C TYR A 68 -2.49 -11.29 4.18
N THR A 69 -3.66 -11.40 3.57
CA THR A 69 -3.80 -12.02 2.25
C THR A 69 -4.50 -11.06 1.31
N VAL A 70 -3.83 -10.73 0.20
CA VAL A 70 -4.37 -9.93 -0.90
C VAL A 70 -4.93 -10.87 -1.95
N VAL A 71 -6.20 -10.70 -2.31
CA VAL A 71 -6.90 -11.55 -3.27
C VAL A 71 -7.38 -10.69 -4.44
N PRO A 72 -6.74 -10.78 -5.62
CA PRO A 72 -7.23 -10.15 -6.83
C PRO A 72 -8.39 -11.00 -7.40
N GLU A 73 -9.55 -10.40 -7.61
CA GLU A 73 -10.73 -11.11 -8.13
C GLU A 73 -10.97 -10.88 -9.62
N GLY A 74 -10.33 -9.84 -10.19
CA GLY A 74 -10.64 -9.37 -11.52
C GLY A 74 -11.89 -8.45 -11.54
N ASN A 75 -12.28 -7.99 -12.74
CA ASN A 75 -13.38 -7.05 -12.89
C ASN A 75 -13.25 -5.81 -11.99
N THR A 76 -12.04 -5.24 -11.92
CA THR A 76 -11.67 -4.09 -11.08
C THR A 76 -11.69 -4.35 -9.57
N SER A 77 -11.80 -5.62 -9.14
CA SER A 77 -11.99 -6.02 -7.74
C SER A 77 -10.77 -6.69 -7.14
N TRP A 78 -10.48 -6.34 -5.90
CA TRP A 78 -9.48 -6.99 -5.06
C TRP A 78 -9.80 -6.82 -3.57
N LYS A 79 -9.31 -7.73 -2.74
CA LYS A 79 -9.61 -7.79 -1.30
C LYS A 79 -8.35 -7.92 -0.46
N VAL A 80 -8.43 -7.42 0.79
CA VAL A 80 -7.43 -7.66 1.83
C VAL A 80 -8.09 -8.36 3.01
N PHE A 81 -7.55 -9.50 3.36
CA PHE A 81 -7.94 -10.27 4.54
C PHE A 81 -6.89 -10.14 5.63
N GLY A 82 -7.30 -10.12 6.88
CA GLY A 82 -6.42 -10.12 8.05
C GLY A 82 -5.78 -11.48 8.33
N PRO A 83 -4.79 -11.52 9.26
CA PRO A 83 -4.04 -12.74 9.57
C PRO A 83 -4.89 -13.93 10.03
N ASP A 84 -5.96 -13.65 10.76
CA ASP A 84 -6.84 -14.67 11.37
C ASP A 84 -8.07 -14.99 10.50
N GLN A 85 -8.15 -14.40 9.31
CA GLN A 85 -9.26 -14.61 8.40
C GLN A 85 -8.97 -15.73 7.41
N LYS A 86 -10.04 -16.29 6.88
CA LYS A 86 -10.03 -17.37 5.87
C LYS A 86 -10.92 -16.98 4.67
N PRO A 87 -10.80 -17.68 3.53
CA PRO A 87 -11.70 -17.51 2.41
C PRO A 87 -13.16 -17.67 2.83
N GLY A 88 -14.02 -16.72 2.40
CA GLY A 88 -15.44 -16.69 2.78
C GLY A 88 -15.75 -15.75 3.94
N ASP A 89 -14.77 -15.34 4.73
CA ASP A 89 -14.97 -14.29 5.74
C ASP A 89 -15.21 -12.92 5.07
N LYS A 90 -15.81 -11.99 5.81
CA LYS A 90 -15.88 -10.58 5.37
C LYS A 90 -14.46 -10.00 5.38
N PRO A 91 -13.90 -9.55 4.24
CA PRO A 91 -12.56 -9.00 4.19
C PRO A 91 -12.41 -7.75 5.06
N ASN A 92 -11.20 -7.42 5.47
CA ASN A 92 -10.90 -6.14 6.12
C ASN A 92 -11.15 -4.98 5.15
N THR A 93 -10.86 -5.20 3.87
CA THR A 93 -11.03 -4.22 2.81
C THR A 93 -11.44 -4.91 1.52
N HIS A 94 -12.42 -4.36 0.84
CA HIS A 94 -12.82 -4.76 -0.50
C HIS A 94 -12.81 -3.52 -1.39
N VAL A 95 -11.96 -3.53 -2.40
CA VAL A 95 -11.90 -2.49 -3.43
C VAL A 95 -12.54 -3.02 -4.70
N HIS A 96 -13.46 -2.26 -5.30
CA HIS A 96 -14.18 -2.69 -6.50
C HIS A 96 -14.73 -1.49 -7.28
N GLY A 97 -15.10 -1.74 -8.53
CA GLY A 97 -15.73 -0.72 -9.38
C GLY A 97 -14.80 0.44 -9.73
N ASP A 98 -15.25 1.67 -9.58
CA ASP A 98 -14.59 2.94 -9.90
C ASP A 98 -13.99 3.68 -8.68
N PRO A 99 -12.90 3.32 -8.09
CA PRO A 99 -12.70 2.24 -7.12
C PRO A 99 -13.36 2.57 -5.78
N HIS A 100 -14.42 1.87 -5.47
CA HIS A 100 -15.08 1.90 -4.16
C HIS A 100 -14.29 1.08 -3.15
N VAL A 101 -14.17 1.57 -1.92
CA VAL A 101 -13.54 0.88 -0.80
C VAL A 101 -14.58 0.58 0.27
N ASP A 102 -14.91 -0.69 0.44
CA ASP A 102 -15.74 -1.17 1.54
C ASP A 102 -14.84 -1.67 2.68
N GLN A 103 -14.94 -1.07 3.86
CA GLN A 103 -14.20 -1.48 5.05
C GLN A 103 -15.01 -2.50 5.88
N LYS A 104 -14.31 -3.26 6.71
CA LYS A 104 -14.91 -4.26 7.59
C LYS A 104 -15.90 -3.63 8.58
N ASP A 105 -15.62 -2.41 9.07
CA ASP A 105 -16.47 -1.65 9.98
C ASP A 105 -17.75 -1.09 9.31
N GLY A 106 -17.87 -1.22 7.99
CA GLY A 106 -19.01 -0.71 7.21
C GLY A 106 -18.77 0.66 6.59
N THR A 107 -17.66 1.31 6.88
CA THR A 107 -17.28 2.57 6.26
C THR A 107 -17.02 2.36 4.77
N ARG A 108 -17.51 3.28 3.93
CA ARG A 108 -17.36 3.27 2.47
C ARG A 108 -16.81 4.60 1.98
N TRP A 109 -15.87 4.54 1.03
CA TRP A 109 -15.27 5.70 0.40
C TRP A 109 -14.66 5.33 -0.95
N ASP A 110 -14.23 6.33 -1.73
CA ASP A 110 -13.71 6.13 -3.07
C ASP A 110 -12.35 6.81 -3.24
N PHE A 111 -11.52 6.27 -4.12
CA PHE A 111 -10.33 6.94 -4.61
C PHE A 111 -10.26 6.84 -6.13
N THR A 112 -9.59 7.79 -6.81
CA THR A 112 -9.60 7.86 -8.28
C THR A 112 -8.22 7.92 -8.91
N LYS A 113 -7.17 7.99 -8.09
CA LYS A 113 -5.77 8.07 -8.52
C LYS A 113 -4.98 6.87 -8.04
N ASN A 114 -3.82 6.64 -8.67
CA ASN A 114 -2.82 5.74 -8.11
C ASN A 114 -2.58 6.06 -6.64
N SER A 115 -2.77 5.09 -5.79
CA SER A 115 -2.70 5.26 -4.34
C SER A 115 -2.00 4.08 -3.68
N ASP A 116 -1.38 4.34 -2.54
CA ASP A 116 -0.73 3.32 -1.74
C ASP A 116 -1.63 2.91 -0.57
N PHE A 117 -1.68 1.62 -0.30
CA PHE A 117 -2.32 1.03 0.88
C PHE A 117 -1.23 0.37 1.71
N VAL A 118 -1.09 0.78 2.97
CA VAL A 118 -0.07 0.26 3.89
C VAL A 118 -0.72 -0.54 4.99
N LEU A 119 -0.37 -1.82 5.07
CA LEU A 119 -0.88 -2.75 6.08
C LEU A 119 -0.09 -2.62 7.38
N PRO A 120 -0.63 -3.09 8.52
CA PRO A 120 0.05 -3.01 9.83
C PRO A 120 1.41 -3.71 9.90
N ASP A 121 1.64 -4.72 9.04
CA ASP A 121 2.93 -5.43 8.94
C ASP A 121 3.96 -4.70 8.05
N GLY A 122 3.66 -3.48 7.61
CA GLY A 122 4.52 -2.68 6.75
C GLY A 122 4.43 -3.03 5.26
N THR A 123 3.62 -4.01 4.88
CA THR A 123 3.35 -4.30 3.46
C THR A 123 2.72 -3.09 2.80
N ARG A 124 3.25 -2.73 1.64
CA ARG A 124 2.68 -1.68 0.79
C ARG A 124 2.07 -2.29 -0.47
N ILE A 125 0.84 -1.90 -0.75
CA ILE A 125 0.11 -2.23 -1.97
C ILE A 125 -0.07 -0.92 -2.73
N ASN A 126 0.63 -0.73 -3.84
CA ASN A 126 0.35 0.35 -4.76
C ASN A 126 -0.75 -0.10 -5.72
N CYS A 127 -1.90 0.56 -5.66
CA CYS A 127 -2.98 0.35 -6.60
C CYS A 127 -2.82 1.31 -7.79
N LYS A 128 -2.63 0.74 -8.97
CA LYS A 128 -2.62 1.47 -10.23
C LYS A 128 -4.04 1.64 -10.73
N THR A 129 -4.39 2.85 -11.12
CA THR A 129 -5.69 3.17 -11.71
C THR A 129 -5.52 3.64 -13.14
N SER A 130 -6.52 3.40 -13.96
CA SER A 130 -6.66 3.96 -15.30
C SER A 130 -7.97 4.74 -15.35
N SER A 131 -7.94 5.90 -16.00
CA SER A 131 -9.11 6.73 -16.18
C SER A 131 -9.54 6.68 -17.65
N GLU A 132 -10.35 5.71 -17.98
CA GLU A 132 -10.98 5.59 -19.29
C GLU A 132 -12.48 5.90 -19.16
N LYS A 133 -13.04 6.60 -20.14
CA LYS A 133 -14.49 6.90 -20.21
C LYS A 133 -15.07 7.71 -19.03
N GLY A 134 -14.23 8.52 -18.35
CA GLY A 134 -14.70 9.46 -17.33
C GLY A 134 -14.84 8.87 -15.92
N TYR A 135 -14.41 7.63 -15.70
CA TYR A 135 -14.27 7.02 -14.36
C TYR A 135 -12.95 6.27 -14.26
N SER A 136 -12.45 6.12 -13.05
CA SER A 136 -11.22 5.38 -12.78
C SER A 136 -11.53 3.92 -12.47
N VAL A 137 -10.59 3.02 -12.74
CA VAL A 137 -10.68 1.60 -12.37
C VAL A 137 -9.34 1.10 -11.88
N SER A 138 -9.33 0.14 -10.97
CA SER A 138 -8.11 -0.56 -10.57
C SER A 138 -7.63 -1.47 -11.70
N THR A 139 -6.40 -1.25 -12.20
CA THR A 139 -5.83 -2.02 -13.33
C THR A 139 -4.68 -2.93 -12.90
N GLY A 140 -4.03 -2.63 -11.78
CA GLY A 140 -2.90 -3.41 -11.30
C GLY A 140 -2.53 -3.11 -9.86
N LEU A 141 -1.78 -4.02 -9.24
CA LEU A 141 -1.23 -3.87 -7.90
C LEU A 141 0.26 -4.16 -7.93
N GLU A 142 1.04 -3.35 -7.20
CA GLU A 142 2.42 -3.67 -6.83
C GLU A 142 2.47 -3.89 -5.32
N ILE A 143 2.82 -5.08 -4.90
CA ILE A 143 2.86 -5.45 -3.48
C ILE A 143 4.31 -5.60 -3.07
N THR A 144 4.75 -4.84 -2.06
CA THR A 144 6.09 -4.94 -1.49
C THR A 144 6.04 -5.23 0.00
N ASN A 145 6.87 -6.18 0.46
CA ASN A 145 7.12 -6.45 1.87
C ASN A 145 8.61 -6.72 2.06
N GLY A 146 9.33 -5.80 2.72
CA GLY A 146 10.78 -5.86 2.81
C GLY A 146 11.42 -5.82 1.42
N ALA A 147 12.28 -6.80 1.14
CA ALA A 147 12.93 -6.97 -0.15
C ALA A 147 12.01 -7.57 -1.22
N ASP A 148 10.95 -8.26 -0.83
CA ASP A 148 10.08 -8.95 -1.77
C ASP A 148 9.10 -8.00 -2.46
N ARG A 149 8.89 -8.25 -3.77
CA ARG A 149 7.89 -7.58 -4.58
C ARG A 149 7.16 -8.57 -5.49
N VAL A 150 5.86 -8.34 -5.65
CA VAL A 150 4.99 -9.05 -6.59
C VAL A 150 4.16 -8.02 -7.35
N SER A 151 4.08 -8.17 -8.67
CA SER A 151 3.20 -7.39 -9.54
C SER A 151 1.96 -8.19 -9.89
N ILE A 152 0.79 -7.56 -9.82
CA ILE A 152 -0.48 -8.10 -10.30
C ILE A 152 -1.00 -7.17 -11.38
N SER A 153 -1.10 -7.67 -12.61
CA SER A 153 -1.66 -6.95 -13.76
C SER A 153 -3.03 -7.47 -14.13
N GLY A 154 -3.82 -6.69 -14.87
CA GLY A 154 -5.13 -7.10 -15.37
C GLY A 154 -6.19 -7.25 -14.27
N VAL A 155 -6.11 -6.44 -13.21
CA VAL A 155 -7.12 -6.41 -12.13
C VAL A 155 -8.48 -5.98 -12.68
N ASP A 156 -8.52 -5.20 -13.75
CA ASP A 156 -9.72 -4.81 -14.50
C ASP A 156 -10.34 -5.93 -15.37
N GLY A 157 -9.63 -7.05 -15.49
CA GLY A 157 -10.08 -8.19 -16.28
C GLY A 157 -9.72 -9.52 -15.61
N ARG A 158 -8.68 -10.17 -16.12
CA ARG A 158 -8.15 -11.44 -15.58
C ARG A 158 -6.79 -11.18 -14.92
N PRO A 159 -6.70 -11.21 -13.59
CA PRO A 159 -5.47 -10.95 -12.88
C PRO A 159 -4.37 -11.96 -13.24
N LYS A 160 -3.16 -11.43 -13.44
CA LYS A 160 -1.93 -12.21 -13.64
C LYS A 160 -0.92 -11.79 -12.59
N VAL A 161 -0.45 -12.74 -11.80
CA VAL A 161 0.51 -12.51 -10.71
C VAL A 161 1.91 -12.91 -11.19
N SER A 162 2.86 -11.99 -11.08
CA SER A 162 4.27 -12.23 -11.41
C SER A 162 4.92 -13.24 -10.46
N ASP A 163 6.13 -13.65 -10.75
CA ASP A 163 6.98 -14.26 -9.74
C ASP A 163 7.41 -13.24 -8.71
N ILE A 164 7.83 -13.70 -7.53
CA ILE A 164 8.40 -12.84 -6.49
C ILE A 164 9.78 -12.40 -6.96
N THR A 165 10.02 -11.09 -6.92
CA THR A 165 11.34 -10.48 -7.13
C THR A 165 11.85 -9.93 -5.80
N HIS A 166 13.17 -9.67 -5.70
CA HIS A 166 13.80 -9.21 -4.46
C HIS A 166 14.33 -7.78 -4.57
N ASP A 167 13.65 -6.97 -5.36
CA ASP A 167 13.93 -5.54 -5.61
C ASP A 167 12.95 -4.61 -4.89
N GLY A 168 12.20 -5.11 -3.89
CA GLY A 168 11.13 -4.38 -3.23
C GLY A 168 11.58 -3.07 -2.57
N TYR A 169 12.77 -3.00 -1.99
CA TYR A 169 13.30 -1.76 -1.41
C TYR A 169 13.63 -0.72 -2.48
N GLU A 170 14.30 -1.14 -3.55
CA GLU A 170 14.68 -0.25 -4.66
C GLU A 170 13.46 0.29 -5.36
N TRP A 171 12.55 -0.61 -5.74
CA TRP A 171 11.30 -0.23 -6.37
C TRP A 171 10.51 0.76 -5.51
N ARG A 172 10.39 0.49 -4.20
CA ARG A 172 9.67 1.38 -3.28
C ARG A 172 10.34 2.74 -3.18
N ALA A 173 11.67 2.81 -3.05
CA ALA A 173 12.40 4.07 -2.99
C ALA A 173 12.18 4.91 -4.25
N GLN A 174 12.26 4.30 -5.43
CA GLN A 174 11.99 4.95 -6.70
C GLN A 174 10.53 5.42 -6.79
N HIS A 175 9.58 4.54 -6.49
CA HIS A 175 8.15 4.84 -6.51
C HIS A 175 7.80 6.03 -5.60
N LEU A 176 8.37 6.08 -4.39
CA LEU A 176 8.18 7.19 -3.45
C LEU A 176 8.75 8.50 -3.98
N ALA A 177 9.93 8.46 -4.60
CA ALA A 177 10.58 9.63 -5.17
C ALA A 177 9.82 10.20 -6.38
N GLU A 178 9.27 9.34 -7.22
CA GLU A 178 8.52 9.73 -8.42
C GLU A 178 7.10 10.25 -8.08
N ASN A 179 6.55 9.87 -6.94
CA ASN A 179 5.18 10.18 -6.54
C ASN A 179 5.11 10.81 -5.13
N PRO A 180 5.73 11.97 -4.88
CA PRO A 180 5.86 12.53 -3.53
C PRO A 180 4.52 12.95 -2.90
N ASN A 181 3.53 13.31 -3.73
CA ASN A 181 2.22 13.81 -3.29
C ASN A 181 1.09 12.80 -3.43
N ARG A 182 1.42 11.50 -3.59
CA ARG A 182 0.38 10.48 -3.67
C ARG A 182 -0.35 10.32 -2.35
N ASP A 183 -1.59 9.89 -2.43
CA ASP A 183 -2.34 9.49 -1.26
C ASP A 183 -1.84 8.12 -0.78
N THR A 184 -1.58 8.02 0.50
CA THR A 184 -1.23 6.78 1.18
C THR A 184 -2.29 6.50 2.23
N PHE A 185 -2.96 5.39 2.10
CA PHE A 185 -3.95 4.90 3.06
C PHE A 185 -3.28 3.90 3.97
N ARG A 186 -3.22 4.19 5.27
CA ARG A 186 -2.61 3.33 6.28
C ARG A 186 -3.68 2.62 7.08
N MET A 187 -3.66 1.29 7.10
CA MET A 187 -4.60 0.49 7.87
C MET A 187 -4.29 0.60 9.36
N GLY A 188 -5.31 0.83 10.19
CA GLY A 188 -5.20 0.78 11.64
C GLY A 188 -4.94 -0.63 12.17
N GLY A 189 -4.37 -0.73 13.37
CA GLY A 189 -3.98 -2.01 13.96
C GLY A 189 -5.11 -3.02 14.16
N ASN A 190 -6.37 -2.55 14.20
CA ASN A 190 -7.56 -3.42 14.25
C ASN A 190 -7.95 -4.02 12.88
N GLY A 191 -7.29 -3.61 11.80
CA GLY A 191 -7.56 -4.07 10.45
C GLY A 191 -8.89 -3.61 9.84
N ALA A 192 -9.61 -2.71 10.51
CA ALA A 192 -10.96 -2.30 10.10
C ALA A 192 -11.05 -0.84 9.65
N GLU A 193 -10.00 -0.08 9.81
CA GLU A 193 -9.98 1.37 9.61
C GLU A 193 -8.83 1.79 8.72
N TRP A 194 -9.02 2.89 7.99
CA TRP A 194 -7.99 3.51 7.17
C TRP A 194 -7.75 4.96 7.58
N PHE A 195 -6.49 5.37 7.54
CA PHE A 195 -6.03 6.73 7.81
C PHE A 195 -5.33 7.26 6.57
N LEU A 196 -5.62 8.51 6.21
CA LEU A 196 -4.93 9.18 5.11
C LEU A 196 -3.59 9.73 5.58
N GLU A 197 -2.55 9.47 4.79
CA GLU A 197 -1.24 10.09 4.88
C GLU A 197 -0.93 10.76 3.54
N ARG A 198 -0.47 12.00 3.56
CA ARG A 198 -0.09 12.74 2.35
C ARG A 198 1.20 13.50 2.61
N GLY A 199 2.20 13.32 1.72
CA GLY A 199 3.51 13.94 1.90
C GLY A 199 4.24 13.52 3.19
N GLY A 200 3.91 12.35 3.76
CA GLY A 200 4.47 11.87 5.03
C GLY A 200 3.73 12.39 6.27
N GLU A 201 2.70 13.23 6.11
CA GLU A 201 1.89 13.75 7.21
C GLU A 201 0.58 12.95 7.35
N ASN A 202 0.26 12.57 8.58
CA ASN A 202 -1.02 11.94 8.89
C ASN A 202 -2.12 12.99 8.91
N MET A 203 -3.06 12.85 7.98
CA MET A 203 -4.21 13.75 7.82
C MET A 203 -5.40 13.37 8.71
N GLY A 204 -5.48 12.13 9.18
CA GLY A 204 -6.55 11.65 10.05
C GLY A 204 -7.25 10.39 9.53
N LYS A 205 -8.28 9.96 10.26
CA LYS A 205 -9.08 8.78 9.95
C LYS A 205 -10.07 9.08 8.82
N ILE A 206 -10.20 8.14 7.87
CA ILE A 206 -11.26 8.15 6.87
C ILE A 206 -12.56 7.70 7.53
N THR A 207 -13.59 8.55 7.51
CA THR A 207 -14.87 8.33 8.18
C THR A 207 -16.03 8.06 7.23
N GLY A 208 -15.76 7.95 5.95
CA GLY A 208 -16.72 7.62 4.91
C GLY A 208 -16.66 8.56 3.71
N ALA A 209 -17.58 8.38 2.79
CA ALA A 209 -17.78 9.21 1.61
C ALA A 209 -18.95 10.18 1.79
N HIS A 210 -19.00 11.24 0.99
CA HIS A 210 -20.19 12.06 0.84
C HIS A 210 -21.26 11.28 0.09
N MET A 211 -22.37 11.04 0.79
CA MET A 211 -23.55 10.42 0.20
C MET A 211 -24.63 11.48 0.02
N ASP A 212 -25.26 11.52 -1.13
CA ASP A 212 -26.47 12.31 -1.31
C ASP A 212 -27.57 11.73 -0.43
N SER A 213 -28.09 12.53 0.51
CA SER A 213 -29.06 12.08 1.51
C SER A 213 -30.42 11.69 0.92
N LYS A 214 -30.72 12.10 -0.32
CA LYS A 214 -32.00 11.83 -0.99
C LYS A 214 -31.92 10.61 -1.90
N THR A 215 -30.81 10.40 -2.56
CA THR A 215 -30.64 9.33 -3.56
C THR A 215 -29.83 8.15 -3.05
N GLY A 216 -29.06 8.33 -1.95
CA GLY A 216 -28.10 7.34 -1.48
C GLY A 216 -26.90 7.15 -2.43
N ALA A 217 -26.78 8.01 -3.45
CA ALA A 217 -25.67 7.96 -4.39
C ALA A 217 -24.45 8.66 -3.83
N TYR A 218 -23.25 8.22 -4.24
CA TYR A 218 -22.01 8.92 -3.95
C TYR A 218 -22.00 10.29 -4.60
N VAL A 219 -21.67 11.32 -3.82
CA VAL A 219 -21.43 12.66 -4.36
C VAL A 219 -19.95 12.73 -4.75
N GLN A 220 -19.66 12.69 -6.04
CA GLN A 220 -18.30 12.90 -6.53
C GLN A 220 -17.82 14.32 -6.22
N HIS A 221 -16.72 14.44 -5.50
CA HIS A 221 -16.05 15.73 -5.36
C HIS A 221 -15.30 16.10 -6.63
N THR A 222 -15.19 17.40 -6.89
CA THR A 222 -14.52 17.96 -8.08
C THR A 222 -13.03 17.60 -8.17
N ASP A 223 -12.41 17.19 -7.07
CA ASP A 223 -11.02 16.72 -7.01
C ASP A 223 -10.88 15.20 -7.25
N GLY A 224 -11.98 14.51 -7.52
CA GLY A 224 -12.01 13.09 -7.82
C GLY A 224 -11.78 12.18 -6.62
N GLN A 225 -11.79 12.71 -5.41
CA GLN A 225 -11.69 11.94 -4.16
C GLN A 225 -13.00 12.08 -3.39
N ASN A 226 -13.54 10.95 -2.95
CA ASN A 226 -14.79 10.92 -2.23
C ASN A 226 -14.59 10.26 -0.87
N TYR A 227 -13.93 10.98 0.05
CA TYR A 227 -13.81 10.58 1.44
C TYR A 227 -13.71 11.79 2.38
N HIS A 228 -14.26 11.61 3.59
CA HIS A 228 -14.11 12.51 4.72
C HIS A 228 -12.99 12.07 5.62
N ILE A 229 -12.31 13.04 6.21
CA ILE A 229 -11.22 12.80 7.16
C ILE A 229 -11.61 13.45 8.49
N ASP A 230 -11.49 12.72 9.59
CA ASP A 230 -11.46 13.30 10.92
C ASP A 230 -9.99 13.48 11.35
N PRO A 231 -9.48 14.74 11.38
CA PRO A 231 -8.09 15.00 11.72
C PRO A 231 -7.79 14.79 13.21
N ASN A 232 -8.81 14.66 14.06
CA ASN A 232 -8.64 14.42 15.49
C ASN A 232 -8.44 12.94 15.81
N LEU A 233 -8.86 12.05 14.90
CA LEU A 233 -8.66 10.62 15.01
C LEU A 233 -7.35 10.25 14.32
N ARG A 234 -6.29 10.13 15.10
CA ARG A 234 -4.97 9.71 14.63
C ARG A 234 -4.68 8.29 15.08
N PRO A 235 -3.99 7.49 14.25
CA PRO A 235 -3.61 6.15 14.67
C PRO A 235 -2.65 6.23 15.86
N PRO A 236 -2.73 5.29 16.77
CA PRO A 236 -1.80 5.19 17.88
C PRO A 236 -0.49 4.54 17.40
N PHE A 237 0.39 5.31 16.78
CA PHE A 237 1.77 4.88 16.46
C PHE A 237 2.77 5.79 17.12
#